data_27f8649bcf40fecb897e546353d3c226
#
_entry.id   27f8649bcf40fecb897e546353d3c226
#
_cell.length_a   1.000
_cell.length_b   1.000
_cell.length_c   1.000
_cell.angle_alpha   90.00
_cell.angle_beta   90.00
_cell.angle_gamma   90.00
#
_symmetry.space_group_name_H-M   'P 1'
#
loop_
_entity.id
_entity.type
_entity.pdbx_description
1 polymer ?
#
loop_
_entity_poly.entity_id
_entity_poly.type
_entity_poly.pdbx_seq_one_letter_code
_entity_poly.pdbx_strand_id
1 'polypeptide(L)'
;MTAFSDRLLDAGDEIWAAQKAHPFVRELAAGTLEEAAFRHWVTQDYRYLLDYARVFAVAGTKANDEASMTQLLDIAHSVLDHELDLHREFAENY
;
A
#
# COMPACT_ATOMS: atom_id res chain seq x y z
N MET A 1 -10.14 -2.35 27.26
CA MET A 1 -10.52 -3.13 26.05
C MET A 1 -9.64 -2.73 24.89
N THR A 2 -9.02 -3.68 24.24
CA THR A 2 -8.11 -3.41 23.12
C THR A 2 -8.92 -3.22 21.83
N ALA A 3 -8.60 -2.19 21.03
CA ALA A 3 -9.26 -1.99 19.76
C ALA A 3 -8.96 -3.15 18.79
N PHE A 4 -9.87 -3.41 17.88
CA PHE A 4 -9.71 -4.49 16.90
C PHE A 4 -8.44 -4.29 16.05
N SER A 5 -8.14 -3.05 15.66
CA SER A 5 -6.91 -2.73 14.93
C SER A 5 -5.65 -3.10 15.71
N ASP A 6 -5.65 -2.89 17.02
CA ASP A 6 -4.52 -3.29 17.88
C ASP A 6 -4.37 -4.80 17.92
N ARG A 7 -5.47 -5.52 17.96
CA ARG A 7 -5.46 -7.00 17.92
C ARG A 7 -4.90 -7.52 16.59
N LEU A 8 -5.21 -6.86 15.49
CA LEU A 8 -4.66 -7.20 14.18
C LEU A 8 -3.15 -6.98 14.14
N LEU A 9 -2.70 -5.84 14.67
CA LEU A 9 -1.26 -5.53 14.74
C LEU A 9 -0.52 -6.56 15.60
N ASP A 10 -1.08 -6.92 16.76
CA ASP A 10 -0.48 -7.91 17.64
C ASP A 10 -0.39 -9.29 16.97
N ALA A 11 -1.44 -9.69 16.26
CA ALA A 11 -1.47 -10.96 15.54
C ALA A 11 -0.42 -11.03 14.43
N GLY A 12 -0.09 -9.88 13.83
CA GLY A 12 0.91 -9.78 12.77
C GLY A 12 2.29 -9.34 13.24
N ASP A 13 2.56 -9.31 14.54
CA ASP A 13 3.77 -8.73 15.10
C ASP A 13 5.06 -9.31 14.52
N GLU A 14 5.16 -10.63 14.41
CA GLU A 14 6.34 -11.29 13.83
C GLU A 14 6.54 -10.92 12.37
N ILE A 15 5.46 -10.81 11.61
CA ILE A 15 5.50 -10.43 10.19
C ILE A 15 5.96 -8.99 10.05
N TRP A 16 5.42 -8.09 10.88
CA TRP A 16 5.84 -6.69 10.89
C TRP A 16 7.32 -6.55 11.22
N ALA A 17 7.80 -7.28 12.24
CA ALA A 17 9.21 -7.26 12.61
C ALA A 17 10.10 -7.76 11.48
N ALA A 18 9.71 -8.85 10.81
CA ALA A 18 10.44 -9.40 9.68
C ALA A 18 10.47 -8.42 8.50
N GLN A 19 9.36 -7.74 8.24
CA GLN A 19 9.28 -6.73 7.17
C GLN A 19 10.24 -5.57 7.42
N LYS A 20 10.25 -5.04 8.65
CA LYS A 20 11.14 -3.93 9.04
C LYS A 20 12.61 -4.32 8.97
N ALA A 21 12.92 -5.58 9.25
CA ALA A 21 14.29 -6.10 9.23
C ALA A 21 14.75 -6.54 7.84
N HIS A 22 13.84 -6.56 6.86
CA HIS A 22 14.18 -7.01 5.50
C HIS A 22 15.27 -6.13 4.89
N PRO A 23 16.28 -6.70 4.21
CA PRO A 23 17.37 -5.93 3.60
C PRO A 23 16.91 -4.81 2.68
N PHE A 24 15.86 -5.02 1.89
CA PHE A 24 15.30 -4.00 1.01
C PHE A 24 14.90 -2.74 1.80
N VAL A 25 14.15 -2.92 2.89
CA VAL A 25 13.68 -1.80 3.72
C VAL A 25 14.85 -1.08 4.37
N ARG A 26 15.82 -1.84 4.90
CA ARG A 26 16.98 -1.29 5.56
C ARG A 26 17.87 -0.50 4.59
N GLU A 27 18.08 -1.03 3.39
CA GLU A 27 18.90 -0.37 2.37
C GLU A 27 18.21 0.86 1.81
N LEU A 28 16.87 0.81 1.64
CA LEU A 28 16.10 1.97 1.20
C LEU A 28 16.22 3.09 2.23
N ALA A 29 16.05 2.78 3.51
CA ALA A 29 16.15 3.75 4.61
C ALA A 29 17.55 4.34 4.70
N ALA A 30 18.59 3.54 4.45
CA ALA A 30 19.98 3.98 4.49
C ALA A 30 20.44 4.71 3.22
N GLY A 31 19.65 4.67 2.16
CA GLY A 31 20.01 5.26 0.87
C GLY A 31 21.04 4.43 0.10
N THR A 32 21.17 3.14 0.41
CA THR A 32 22.15 2.25 -0.22
C THR A 32 21.55 1.24 -1.16
N LEU A 33 20.23 1.29 -1.37
CA LEU A 33 19.53 0.35 -2.25
C LEU A 33 19.96 0.57 -3.71
N GLU A 34 20.24 -0.53 -4.42
CA GLU A 34 20.57 -0.47 -5.84
C GLU A 34 19.40 0.07 -6.66
N GLU A 35 19.70 0.88 -7.66
CA GLU A 35 18.69 1.49 -8.52
C GLU A 35 17.83 0.44 -9.23
N ALA A 36 18.44 -0.64 -9.70
CA ALA A 36 17.69 -1.72 -10.36
C ALA A 36 16.66 -2.36 -9.44
N ALA A 37 17.01 -2.56 -8.17
CA ALA A 37 16.09 -3.10 -7.18
C ALA A 37 14.93 -2.12 -6.91
N PHE A 38 15.23 -0.83 -6.82
CA PHE A 38 14.22 0.21 -6.63
C PHE A 38 13.24 0.28 -7.81
N ARG A 39 13.77 0.23 -9.04
CA ARG A 39 12.93 0.23 -10.26
C ARG A 39 12.00 -0.97 -10.31
N HIS A 40 12.52 -2.14 -9.95
CA HIS A 40 11.72 -3.36 -9.90
C HIS A 40 10.59 -3.22 -8.88
N TRP A 41 10.91 -2.70 -7.70
CA TRP A 41 9.92 -2.47 -6.65
C TRP A 41 8.82 -1.50 -7.11
N VAL A 42 9.19 -0.39 -7.72
CA VAL A 42 8.23 0.62 -8.20
C VAL A 42 7.26 -0.01 -9.21
N THR A 43 7.78 -0.84 -10.12
CA THR A 43 6.96 -1.53 -11.12
C THR A 43 5.96 -2.49 -10.46
N GLN A 44 6.43 -3.27 -9.50
CA GLN A 44 5.57 -4.22 -8.79
C GLN A 44 4.56 -3.50 -7.91
N ASP A 45 4.98 -2.42 -7.27
CA ASP A 45 4.10 -1.62 -6.41
C ASP A 45 2.99 -0.94 -7.22
N TYR A 46 3.29 -0.51 -8.45
CA TYR A 46 2.28 0.03 -9.36
C TYR A 46 1.15 -0.99 -9.58
N ARG A 47 1.51 -2.25 -9.87
CA ARG A 47 0.54 -3.33 -10.04
C ARG A 47 -0.24 -3.62 -8.76
N TYR A 48 0.47 -3.63 -7.64
CA TYR A 48 -0.13 -3.81 -6.32
C TYR A 48 -1.18 -2.73 -6.03
N LEU A 49 -0.87 -1.47 -6.32
CA LEU A 49 -1.80 -0.36 -6.07
C LEU A 49 -3.05 -0.44 -6.93
N LEU A 50 -2.96 -0.92 -8.16
CA LEU A 50 -4.16 -1.16 -8.97
C LEU A 50 -5.08 -2.19 -8.33
N ASP A 51 -4.52 -3.29 -7.84
CA ASP A 51 -5.30 -4.32 -7.15
C ASP A 51 -5.82 -3.82 -5.80
N TYR A 52 -5.03 -3.03 -5.10
CA TYR A 52 -5.43 -2.39 -3.85
C TYR A 52 -6.67 -1.51 -4.05
N ALA A 53 -6.67 -0.69 -5.10
CA ALA A 53 -7.83 0.12 -5.45
C ALA A 53 -9.05 -0.73 -5.77
N ARG A 54 -8.87 -1.85 -6.49
CA ARG A 54 -9.97 -2.78 -6.79
C ARG A 54 -10.58 -3.37 -5.54
N VAL A 55 -9.75 -3.75 -4.56
CA VAL A 55 -10.22 -4.30 -3.29
C VAL A 55 -11.14 -3.31 -2.58
N PHE A 56 -10.74 -2.04 -2.50
CA PHE A 56 -11.57 -1.02 -1.86
C PHE A 56 -12.84 -0.73 -2.63
N ALA A 57 -12.78 -0.74 -3.97
CA ALA A 57 -13.98 -0.56 -4.80
C ALA A 57 -14.98 -1.70 -4.58
N VAL A 58 -14.49 -2.95 -4.53
CA VAL A 58 -15.35 -4.11 -4.25
C VAL A 58 -15.93 -4.03 -2.84
N ALA A 59 -15.11 -3.66 -1.86
CA ALA A 59 -15.58 -3.46 -0.48
C ALA A 59 -16.69 -2.39 -0.43
N GLY A 60 -16.54 -1.32 -1.22
CA GLY A 60 -17.55 -0.28 -1.32
C GLY A 60 -18.90 -0.83 -1.82
N THR A 61 -18.88 -1.72 -2.81
CA THR A 61 -20.12 -2.32 -3.32
C THR A 61 -20.81 -3.22 -2.31
N LYS A 62 -20.07 -3.70 -1.31
CA LYS A 62 -20.57 -4.60 -0.28
C LYS A 62 -20.91 -3.90 1.04
N ALA A 63 -20.64 -2.60 1.13
CA ALA A 63 -20.91 -1.84 2.34
C ALA A 63 -22.42 -1.76 2.61
N ASN A 64 -22.81 -1.83 3.88
CA ASN A 64 -24.21 -1.85 4.29
C ASN A 64 -24.84 -0.47 4.41
N ASP A 65 -24.02 0.58 4.45
CA ASP A 65 -24.50 1.95 4.62
C ASP A 65 -23.78 2.91 3.68
N GLU A 66 -24.40 4.05 3.45
CA GLU A 66 -23.89 5.07 2.54
C GLU A 66 -22.55 5.64 2.99
N ALA A 67 -22.38 5.88 4.28
CA ALA A 67 -21.16 6.47 4.80
C ALA A 67 -19.96 5.55 4.58
N SER A 68 -20.09 4.27 4.87
CA SER A 68 -19.03 3.28 4.64
C SER A 68 -18.75 3.11 3.16
N MET A 69 -19.79 3.09 2.32
CA MET A 69 -19.62 3.01 0.87
C MET A 69 -18.80 4.20 0.35
N THR A 70 -19.16 5.41 0.78
CA THR A 70 -18.45 6.63 0.38
C THR A 70 -16.98 6.59 0.78
N GLN A 71 -16.70 6.20 2.03
CA GLN A 71 -15.32 6.12 2.51
C GLN A 71 -14.48 5.12 1.72
N LEU A 72 -15.03 3.95 1.45
CA LEU A 72 -14.29 2.90 0.73
C LEU A 72 -14.03 3.30 -0.72
N LEU A 73 -15.00 3.92 -1.38
CA LEU A 73 -14.82 4.41 -2.74
C LEU A 73 -13.85 5.60 -2.79
N ASP A 74 -13.86 6.47 -1.78
CA ASP A 74 -12.90 7.56 -1.68
C ASP A 74 -11.47 7.06 -1.53
N ILE A 75 -11.26 5.99 -0.76
CA ILE A 75 -9.94 5.36 -0.65
C ILE A 75 -9.50 4.82 -2.01
N ALA A 76 -10.37 4.10 -2.71
CA ALA A 76 -10.06 3.58 -4.05
C ALA A 76 -9.69 4.71 -5.01
N HIS A 77 -10.46 5.80 -5.00
CA HIS A 77 -10.19 6.96 -5.85
C HIS A 77 -8.86 7.63 -5.49
N SER A 78 -8.58 7.78 -4.20
CA SER A 78 -7.34 8.39 -3.73
C SER A 78 -6.10 7.60 -4.19
N VAL A 79 -6.17 6.27 -4.13
CA VAL A 79 -5.09 5.41 -4.63
C VAL A 79 -4.84 5.65 -6.12
N LEU A 80 -5.92 5.70 -6.92
CA LEU A 80 -5.81 5.90 -8.36
C LEU A 80 -5.33 7.30 -8.74
N ASP A 81 -5.73 8.31 -7.96
CA ASP A 81 -5.44 9.70 -8.29
C ASP A 81 -4.06 10.14 -7.78
N HIS A 82 -3.75 9.87 -6.51
CA HIS A 82 -2.53 10.38 -5.87
C HIS A 82 -1.35 9.41 -5.95
N GLU A 83 -1.54 8.19 -5.52
CA GLU A 83 -0.42 7.24 -5.42
C GLU A 83 0.06 6.77 -6.78
N LEU A 84 -0.83 6.52 -7.72
CA LEU A 84 -0.44 6.12 -9.07
C LEU A 84 0.20 7.26 -9.84
N ASP A 85 -0.22 8.51 -9.62
CA ASP A 85 0.42 9.66 -10.26
C ASP A 85 1.88 9.77 -9.82
N LEU A 86 2.15 9.58 -8.55
CA LEU A 86 3.52 9.57 -8.02
C LEU A 86 4.36 8.49 -8.69
N HIS A 87 3.80 7.30 -8.85
CA HIS A 87 4.48 6.18 -9.54
C HIS A 87 4.75 6.49 -11.01
N ARG A 88 3.84 7.15 -11.70
CA ARG A 88 4.03 7.57 -13.09
C ARG A 88 5.16 8.57 -13.20
N GLU A 89 5.25 9.52 -12.28
CA GLU A 89 6.36 10.46 -12.23
C GLU A 89 7.70 9.76 -12.06
N PHE A 90 7.77 8.79 -11.16
CA PHE A 90 8.97 7.97 -11.00
C PHE A 90 9.33 7.23 -12.28
N ALA A 91 8.34 6.65 -12.95
CA ALA A 91 8.56 5.92 -14.21
C ALA A 91 9.11 6.81 -15.32
N GLU A 92 8.69 8.06 -15.38
CA GLU A 92 9.18 9.02 -16.38
C GLU A 92 10.62 9.43 -16.12
N ASN A 93 11.05 9.47 -14.86
CA ASN A 93 12.38 9.92 -14.46
C ASN A 93 13.42 8.78 -14.39
N TYR A 94 12.96 7.56 -14.39
CA TYR A 94 13.80 6.37 -14.36
C TYR A 94 13.43 5.45 -15.53
#